data_3616c13e27c8a6351e3a211e649bc25c
#
_entry.id   3616c13e27c8a6351e3a211e649bc25c
#
_cell.length_a   1.000
_cell.length_b   1.000
_cell.length_c   1.000
_cell.angle_alpha   90.00
_cell.angle_beta   90.00
_cell.angle_gamma   90.00
#
_symmetry.space_group_name_H-M   'P 1'
#
loop_
_entity.id
_entity.type
_entity.pdbx_description
1 polymer ?
#
loop_
_entity_poly.entity_id
_entity_poly.type
_entity_poly.pdbx_seq_one_letter_code
_entity_poly.pdbx_strand_id
1 'polypeptide(L)'
;IVGSMDALPFQEEELDLIWSEGAIYNIGFERGMNEWNKFLKKNGFIAVTEASWFTPERPSEIEDFWMANYPEIDTIPRKIMQMEKAGYIPTAHFILPENCWTEHFYAPQFPVQEAFLKEYAGNEAAADLIAGQRHEESLYNKYKEYYGYVFYIGQKR
;
A
#
# COMPACT_ATOMS: atom_id res chain seq x y z
N ILE A 1 -11.27 18.43 -3.16
CA ILE A 1 -10.20 19.21 -2.50
C ILE A 1 -8.87 18.71 -3.05
N VAL A 2 -8.00 19.62 -3.47
CA VAL A 2 -6.61 19.30 -3.78
C VAL A 2 -5.79 19.53 -2.52
N GLY A 3 -5.01 18.55 -2.10
CA GLY A 3 -4.20 18.62 -0.88
C GLY A 3 -3.14 17.53 -0.84
N SER A 4 -2.20 17.66 0.09
CA SER A 4 -1.20 16.61 0.35
C SER A 4 -1.69 15.71 1.48
N MET A 5 -1.35 14.43 1.40
CA MET A 5 -1.61 13.46 2.48
C MET A 5 -0.89 13.83 3.79
N ASP A 6 0.25 14.55 3.68
CA ASP A 6 1.02 15.07 4.80
C ASP A 6 0.35 16.27 5.52
N ALA A 7 -0.58 16.95 4.86
CA ALA A 7 -1.19 18.19 5.35
C ALA A 7 -2.66 18.23 4.92
N LEU A 8 -3.44 17.29 5.43
CA LEU A 8 -4.88 17.23 5.13
C LEU A 8 -5.63 18.42 5.75
N PRO A 9 -6.48 19.11 4.96
CA PRO A 9 -7.16 20.33 5.39
C PRO A 9 -8.46 20.05 6.15
N PHE A 10 -8.48 19.02 6.99
CA PHE A 10 -9.64 18.66 7.81
C PHE A 10 -9.46 19.14 9.25
N GLN A 11 -10.58 19.40 9.93
CA GLN A 11 -10.60 19.68 11.36
C GLN A 11 -10.54 18.38 12.17
N GLU A 12 -10.19 18.50 13.45
CA GLU A 12 -10.27 17.35 14.35
C GLU A 12 -11.72 16.87 14.47
N GLU A 13 -11.90 15.56 14.50
CA GLU A 13 -13.20 14.90 14.63
C GLU A 13 -14.23 15.29 13.55
N GLU A 14 -13.76 15.60 12.34
CA GLU A 14 -14.64 15.98 11.22
C GLU A 14 -15.19 14.77 10.48
N LEU A 15 -14.39 13.68 10.34
CA LEU A 15 -14.67 12.57 9.45
C LEU A 15 -15.27 11.37 10.19
N ASP A 16 -16.26 10.74 9.56
CA ASP A 16 -16.83 9.48 10.03
C ASP A 16 -16.02 8.26 9.50
N LEU A 17 -15.38 8.43 8.34
CA LEU A 17 -14.60 7.40 7.66
C LEU A 17 -13.41 8.03 6.93
N ILE A 18 -12.25 7.39 7.07
CA ILE A 18 -11.10 7.59 6.18
C ILE A 18 -10.92 6.31 5.36
N TRP A 19 -10.94 6.44 4.05
CA TRP A 19 -10.77 5.34 3.10
C TRP A 19 -9.56 5.61 2.21
N SER A 20 -8.57 4.71 2.21
CA SER A 20 -7.33 4.88 1.45
C SER A 20 -6.88 3.55 0.86
N GLU A 21 -6.92 3.44 -0.45
CA GLU A 21 -6.46 2.26 -1.18
C GLU A 21 -5.18 2.56 -1.95
N GLY A 22 -4.14 1.71 -1.78
CA GLY A 22 -2.87 1.83 -2.49
C GLY A 22 -2.18 3.18 -2.33
N ALA A 23 -2.36 3.87 -1.22
CA ALA A 23 -1.90 5.25 -1.07
C ALA A 23 -1.19 5.56 0.25
N ILE A 24 -1.59 4.97 1.37
CA ILE A 24 -1.04 5.30 2.70
C ILE A 24 0.48 5.10 2.78
N TYR A 25 1.02 4.15 2.03
CA TYR A 25 2.45 3.86 1.96
C TYR A 25 3.30 5.08 1.57
N ASN A 26 2.73 6.05 0.82
CA ASN A 26 3.45 7.27 0.41
C ASN A 26 3.88 8.15 1.59
N ILE A 27 3.19 8.06 2.72
CA ILE A 27 3.55 8.77 3.96
C ILE A 27 4.01 7.81 5.06
N GLY A 28 3.92 6.50 4.82
CA GLY A 28 4.18 5.44 5.78
C GLY A 28 2.92 5.03 6.56
N PHE A 29 2.73 3.72 6.70
CA PHE A 29 1.54 3.17 7.36
C PHE A 29 1.41 3.61 8.82
N GLU A 30 2.48 3.45 9.61
CA GLU A 30 2.45 3.84 11.03
C GLU A 30 2.21 5.33 11.21
N ARG A 31 2.85 6.16 10.39
CA ARG A 31 2.65 7.60 10.38
C ARG A 31 1.22 7.97 10.00
N GLY A 32 0.70 7.40 8.91
CA GLY A 32 -0.68 7.66 8.46
C GLY A 32 -1.71 7.28 9.53
N MET A 33 -1.54 6.11 10.18
CA MET A 33 -2.41 5.71 11.29
C MET A 33 -2.41 6.72 12.43
N ASN A 34 -1.23 7.20 12.84
CA ASN A 34 -1.11 8.16 13.95
C ASN A 34 -1.65 9.54 13.58
N GLU A 35 -1.29 10.08 12.42
CA GLU A 35 -1.65 11.44 12.03
C GLU A 35 -3.12 11.59 11.63
N TRP A 36 -3.71 10.57 10.99
CA TRP A 36 -5.09 10.63 10.52
C TRP A 36 -6.12 10.34 11.61
N ASN A 37 -5.71 9.70 12.71
CA ASN A 37 -6.61 9.40 13.84
C ASN A 37 -7.34 10.65 14.35
N LYS A 38 -6.65 11.80 14.45
CA LYS A 38 -7.24 13.05 14.95
C LYS A 38 -8.43 13.54 14.11
N PHE A 39 -8.45 13.27 12.80
CA PHE A 39 -9.53 13.72 11.92
C PHE A 39 -10.80 12.88 12.04
N LEU A 40 -10.70 11.65 12.55
CA LEU A 40 -11.85 10.80 12.76
C LEU A 40 -12.62 11.23 14.01
N LYS A 41 -13.93 11.22 13.91
CA LYS A 41 -14.83 11.29 15.07
C LYS A 41 -14.60 10.08 15.97
N LYS A 42 -14.99 10.21 17.24
CA LYS A 42 -15.06 9.06 18.14
C LYS A 42 -15.95 7.97 17.52
N ASN A 43 -15.51 6.73 17.54
CA ASN A 43 -16.11 5.58 16.89
C ASN A 43 -16.13 5.64 15.35
N GLY A 44 -15.50 6.61 14.71
CA GLY A 44 -15.26 6.67 13.28
C GLY A 44 -14.30 5.57 12.82
N PHE A 45 -14.28 5.28 11.53
CA PHE A 45 -13.53 4.16 10.98
C PHE A 45 -12.38 4.62 10.08
N ILE A 46 -11.31 3.85 10.09
CA ILE A 46 -10.29 3.89 9.05
C ILE A 46 -10.31 2.57 8.28
N ALA A 47 -10.19 2.66 6.97
CA ALA A 47 -10.13 1.52 6.08
C ALA A 47 -9.03 1.76 5.05
N VAL A 48 -7.94 0.99 5.09
CA VAL A 48 -6.77 1.19 4.23
C VAL A 48 -6.24 -0.11 3.68
N THR A 49 -5.64 -0.05 2.50
CA THR A 49 -4.86 -1.17 1.97
C THR A 49 -3.38 -0.91 2.11
N GLU A 50 -2.65 -1.95 2.47
CA GLU A 50 -1.21 -1.88 2.73
C GLU A 50 -0.51 -3.15 2.30
N ALA A 51 0.68 -3.02 1.68
CA ALA A 51 1.54 -4.15 1.36
C ALA A 51 2.03 -4.83 2.63
N SER A 52 1.82 -6.13 2.73
CA SER A 52 2.13 -6.87 3.94
C SER A 52 2.66 -8.27 3.66
N TRP A 53 3.54 -8.73 4.53
CA TRP A 53 4.00 -10.11 4.53
C TRP A 53 2.94 -11.04 5.11
N PHE A 54 2.69 -12.16 4.41
CA PHE A 54 1.78 -13.21 4.87
C PHE A 54 2.48 -14.24 5.76
N THR A 55 3.80 -14.33 5.64
CA THR A 55 4.63 -15.30 6.34
C THR A 55 5.74 -14.60 7.13
N PRO A 56 6.20 -15.18 8.26
CA PRO A 56 7.35 -14.65 9.01
C PRO A 56 8.67 -14.87 8.26
N GLU A 57 8.77 -15.93 7.46
CA GLU A 57 9.94 -16.29 6.66
C GLU A 57 9.59 -16.20 5.18
N ARG A 58 10.54 -15.76 4.37
CA ARG A 58 10.41 -15.55 2.93
C ARG A 58 11.75 -15.63 2.23
N PRO A 59 11.79 -15.90 0.91
CA PRO A 59 13.03 -15.87 0.14
C PRO A 59 13.70 -14.50 0.17
N SER A 60 15.03 -14.50 0.26
CA SER A 60 15.82 -13.26 0.34
C SER A 60 15.62 -12.34 -0.88
N GLU A 61 15.46 -12.91 -2.07
CA GLU A 61 15.23 -12.12 -3.29
C GLU A 61 14.04 -11.15 -3.16
N ILE A 62 12.91 -11.61 -2.62
CA ILE A 62 11.74 -10.76 -2.45
C ILE A 62 11.86 -9.86 -1.21
N GLU A 63 12.54 -10.32 -0.17
CA GLU A 63 12.83 -9.51 1.00
C GLU A 63 13.74 -8.33 0.64
N ASP A 64 14.84 -8.57 -0.07
CA ASP A 64 15.78 -7.55 -0.51
C ASP A 64 15.10 -6.52 -1.43
N PHE A 65 14.24 -6.98 -2.35
CA PHE A 65 13.46 -6.09 -3.22
C PHE A 65 12.59 -5.13 -2.40
N TRP A 66 11.80 -5.64 -1.46
CA TRP A 66 10.91 -4.78 -0.67
C TRP A 66 11.68 -3.90 0.32
N MET A 67 12.75 -4.39 0.91
CA MET A 67 13.61 -3.57 1.77
C MET A 67 14.25 -2.39 1.05
N ALA A 68 14.54 -2.55 -0.25
CA ALA A 68 15.07 -1.47 -1.08
C ALA A 68 13.98 -0.46 -1.53
N ASN A 69 12.75 -0.92 -1.78
CA ASN A 69 11.68 -0.09 -2.37
C ASN A 69 10.65 0.41 -1.35
N TYR A 70 10.34 -0.37 -0.32
CA TYR A 70 9.41 -0.03 0.74
C TYR A 70 9.77 -0.76 2.05
N PRO A 71 10.75 -0.26 2.80
CA PRO A 71 11.25 -0.92 4.02
C PRO A 71 10.23 -0.98 5.17
N GLU A 72 9.12 -0.26 5.07
CA GLU A 72 8.02 -0.33 6.05
C GLU A 72 7.08 -1.53 5.84
N ILE A 73 7.26 -2.33 4.77
CA ILE A 73 6.50 -3.58 4.62
C ILE A 73 6.73 -4.49 5.84
N ASP A 74 5.67 -4.98 6.44
CA ASP A 74 5.75 -5.80 7.65
C ASP A 74 4.65 -6.85 7.67
N THR A 75 4.68 -7.74 8.65
CA THR A 75 3.69 -8.80 8.80
C THR A 75 2.32 -8.26 9.24
N ILE A 76 1.26 -8.97 8.90
CA ILE A 76 -0.12 -8.61 9.28
C ILE A 76 -0.24 -8.37 10.80
N PRO A 77 0.28 -9.24 11.70
CA PRO A 77 0.20 -8.98 13.13
C PRO A 77 0.89 -7.69 13.58
N ARG A 78 2.02 -7.33 12.95
CA ARG A 78 2.73 -6.08 13.29
C ARG A 78 1.97 -4.85 12.80
N LYS A 79 1.38 -4.88 11.60
CA LYS A 79 0.51 -3.80 11.11
C LYS A 79 -0.72 -3.61 12.02
N ILE A 80 -1.34 -4.70 12.48
CA ILE A 80 -2.44 -4.65 13.46
C ILE A 80 -1.98 -4.00 14.78
N MET A 81 -0.80 -4.37 15.28
CA MET A 81 -0.25 -3.76 16.49
C MET A 81 0.03 -2.25 16.31
N GLN A 82 0.47 -1.81 15.12
CA GLN A 82 0.64 -0.39 14.81
C GLN A 82 -0.71 0.35 14.85
N MET A 83 -1.79 -0.24 14.33
CA MET A 83 -3.15 0.31 14.44
C MET A 83 -3.59 0.46 15.90
N GLU A 84 -3.37 -0.58 16.73
CA GLU A 84 -3.73 -0.54 18.15
C GLU A 84 -2.99 0.57 18.90
N LYS A 85 -1.67 0.72 18.63
CA LYS A 85 -0.84 1.79 19.21
C LYS A 85 -1.31 3.17 18.78
N ALA A 86 -1.79 3.32 17.55
CA ALA A 86 -2.34 4.56 17.03
C ALA A 86 -3.76 4.89 17.55
N GLY A 87 -4.32 4.07 18.46
CA GLY A 87 -5.60 4.32 19.11
C GLY A 87 -6.81 3.74 18.40
N TYR A 88 -6.61 2.81 17.49
CA TYR A 88 -7.73 2.07 16.87
C TYR A 88 -8.03 0.77 17.60
N ILE A 89 -9.25 0.29 17.42
CA ILE A 89 -9.69 -1.08 17.68
C ILE A 89 -9.71 -1.76 16.31
N PRO A 90 -8.78 -2.69 16.01
CA PRO A 90 -8.83 -3.44 14.76
C PRO A 90 -10.12 -4.26 14.70
N THR A 91 -10.94 -4.03 13.68
CA THR A 91 -12.25 -4.67 13.54
C THR A 91 -12.25 -5.78 12.50
N ALA A 92 -11.48 -5.61 11.43
CA ALA A 92 -11.29 -6.63 10.40
C ALA A 92 -9.98 -6.40 9.64
N HIS A 93 -9.47 -7.48 9.06
CA HIS A 93 -8.47 -7.43 8.01
C HIS A 93 -8.70 -8.61 7.07
N PHE A 94 -8.34 -8.45 5.80
CA PHE A 94 -8.38 -9.54 4.82
C PHE A 94 -7.37 -9.30 3.71
N ILE A 95 -6.82 -10.38 3.18
CA ILE A 95 -5.92 -10.34 2.04
C ILE A 95 -6.75 -10.06 0.80
N LEU A 96 -6.34 -9.09 0.00
CA LEU A 96 -6.96 -8.83 -1.30
C LEU A 96 -6.69 -10.00 -2.26
N PRO A 97 -7.69 -10.40 -3.05
CA PRO A 97 -7.50 -11.47 -4.00
C PRO A 97 -6.45 -11.11 -5.06
N GLU A 98 -5.77 -12.14 -5.57
CA GLU A 98 -4.66 -12.03 -6.51
C GLU A 98 -4.99 -11.20 -7.76
N ASN A 99 -6.23 -11.27 -8.24
CA ASN A 99 -6.67 -10.53 -9.41
C ASN A 99 -6.64 -9.00 -9.23
N CYS A 100 -6.62 -8.50 -7.99
CA CYS A 100 -6.39 -7.07 -7.73
C CYS A 100 -5.01 -6.62 -8.25
N TRP A 101 -4.01 -7.49 -8.18
CA TRP A 101 -2.68 -7.24 -8.73
C TRP A 101 -2.60 -7.57 -10.22
N THR A 102 -3.01 -8.78 -10.60
CA THR A 102 -2.78 -9.30 -11.96
C THR A 102 -3.69 -8.65 -12.99
N GLU A 103 -5.01 -8.66 -12.77
CA GLU A 103 -5.99 -8.18 -13.75
C GLU A 103 -6.27 -6.69 -13.64
N HIS A 104 -6.27 -6.15 -12.42
CA HIS A 104 -6.71 -4.78 -12.18
C HIS A 104 -5.55 -3.78 -12.00
N PHE A 105 -4.33 -4.24 -11.79
CA PHE A 105 -3.16 -3.37 -11.66
C PHE A 105 -2.13 -3.61 -12.77
N TYR A 106 -1.56 -4.82 -12.91
CA TYR A 106 -0.50 -5.05 -13.90
C TYR A 106 -1.02 -5.13 -15.34
N ALA A 107 -2.07 -5.90 -15.62
CA ALA A 107 -2.56 -6.09 -16.98
C ALA A 107 -2.91 -4.76 -17.69
N PRO A 108 -3.58 -3.79 -17.07
CA PRO A 108 -3.87 -2.50 -17.69
C PRO A 108 -2.63 -1.65 -17.98
N GLN A 109 -1.52 -1.89 -17.28
CA GLN A 109 -0.29 -1.11 -17.48
C GLN A 109 0.43 -1.50 -18.78
N PHE A 110 0.32 -2.74 -19.23
CA PHE A 110 1.07 -3.23 -20.37
C PHE A 110 0.91 -2.37 -21.63
N PRO A 111 -0.30 -2.09 -22.14
CA PRO A 111 -0.45 -1.23 -23.31
C PRO A 111 0.05 0.21 -23.10
N VAL A 112 -0.04 0.72 -21.86
CA VAL A 112 0.45 2.05 -21.51
C VAL A 112 1.98 2.07 -21.53
N GLN A 113 2.63 1.04 -21.00
CA GLN A 113 4.08 0.87 -21.02
C GLN A 113 4.61 0.81 -22.46
N GLU A 114 3.95 0.05 -23.33
CA GLU A 114 4.34 -0.04 -24.74
C GLU A 114 4.21 1.30 -25.46
N ALA A 115 3.13 2.05 -25.21
CA ALA A 115 2.95 3.39 -25.75
C ALA A 115 4.01 4.36 -25.23
N PHE A 116 4.33 4.32 -23.95
CA PHE A 116 5.35 5.13 -23.29
C PHE A 116 6.75 4.85 -23.87
N LEU A 117 7.14 3.59 -24.00
CA LEU A 117 8.42 3.20 -24.59
C LEU A 117 8.54 3.65 -26.05
N LYS A 118 7.45 3.67 -26.79
CA LYS A 118 7.42 4.16 -28.17
C LYS A 118 7.56 5.69 -28.23
N GLU A 119 6.89 6.43 -27.34
CA GLU A 119 6.96 7.88 -27.24
C GLU A 119 8.37 8.35 -26.84
N TYR A 120 8.99 7.64 -25.89
CA TYR A 120 10.32 7.95 -25.36
C TYR A 120 11.41 7.02 -25.93
N ALA A 121 11.29 6.63 -27.21
CA ALA A 121 12.25 5.73 -27.84
C ALA A 121 13.69 6.27 -27.78
N GLY A 122 14.63 5.44 -27.28
CA GLY A 122 16.03 5.81 -27.08
C GLY A 122 16.34 6.55 -25.77
N ASN A 123 15.34 6.77 -24.90
CA ASN A 123 15.56 7.30 -23.56
C ASN A 123 15.81 6.15 -22.57
N GLU A 124 17.06 6.07 -22.05
CA GLU A 124 17.47 5.02 -21.12
C GLU A 124 16.65 5.04 -19.81
N ALA A 125 16.40 6.24 -19.24
CA ALA A 125 15.62 6.34 -18.00
C ALA A 125 14.18 5.87 -18.17
N ALA A 126 13.58 6.08 -19.35
CA ALA A 126 12.26 5.55 -19.65
C ALA A 126 12.26 4.01 -19.77
N ALA A 127 13.30 3.46 -20.40
CA ALA A 127 13.48 2.01 -20.50
C ALA A 127 13.69 1.36 -19.13
N ASP A 128 14.53 1.95 -18.28
CA ASP A 128 14.81 1.48 -16.93
C ASP A 128 13.57 1.52 -16.04
N LEU A 129 12.77 2.59 -16.13
CA LEU A 129 11.49 2.69 -15.40
C LEU A 129 10.56 1.52 -15.75
N ILE A 130 10.35 1.26 -17.03
CA ILE A 130 9.47 0.18 -17.46
C ILE A 130 10.06 -1.19 -17.12
N ALA A 131 11.38 -1.37 -17.25
CA ALA A 131 12.04 -2.59 -16.83
C ALA A 131 11.85 -2.86 -15.32
N GLY A 132 11.94 -1.84 -14.48
CA GLY A 132 11.66 -1.93 -13.03
C GLY A 132 10.22 -2.35 -12.73
N GLN A 133 9.23 -1.75 -13.40
CA GLN A 133 7.82 -2.12 -13.24
C GLN A 133 7.54 -3.58 -13.65
N ARG A 134 8.12 -4.03 -14.77
CA ARG A 134 7.99 -5.42 -15.23
C ARG A 134 8.72 -6.42 -14.33
N HIS A 135 9.82 -5.98 -13.73
CA HIS A 135 10.53 -6.79 -12.74
C HIS A 135 9.67 -6.99 -11.48
N GLU A 136 9.02 -5.92 -10.98
CA GLU A 136 8.09 -6.01 -9.85
C GLU A 136 6.95 -7.00 -10.15
N GLU A 137 6.32 -6.91 -11.33
CA GLU A 137 5.29 -7.86 -11.76
C GLU A 137 5.80 -9.31 -11.77
N SER A 138 7.02 -9.52 -12.29
CA SER A 138 7.67 -10.85 -12.31
C SER A 138 7.90 -11.40 -10.90
N LEU A 139 8.35 -10.54 -9.97
CA LEU A 139 8.53 -10.89 -8.58
C LEU A 139 7.19 -11.20 -7.89
N TYR A 140 6.14 -10.42 -8.17
CA TYR A 140 4.81 -10.73 -7.66
C TYR A 140 4.33 -12.10 -8.12
N ASN A 141 4.40 -12.40 -9.41
CA ASN A 141 4.00 -13.69 -9.96
C ASN A 141 4.77 -14.87 -9.34
N LYS A 142 6.04 -14.64 -8.97
CA LYS A 142 6.91 -15.65 -8.35
C LYS A 142 6.67 -15.82 -6.85
N TYR A 143 6.31 -14.74 -6.15
CA TYR A 143 6.34 -14.68 -4.68
C TYR A 143 5.01 -14.26 -4.04
N LYS A 144 3.91 -14.23 -4.77
CA LYS A 144 2.57 -13.85 -4.30
C LYS A 144 2.04 -14.65 -3.11
N GLU A 145 2.65 -15.79 -2.81
CA GLU A 145 2.32 -16.58 -1.61
C GLU A 145 2.90 -15.97 -0.32
N TYR A 146 3.90 -15.08 -0.44
CA TYR A 146 4.61 -14.48 0.69
C TYR A 146 4.14 -13.07 1.04
N TYR A 147 3.55 -12.34 0.09
CA TYR A 147 3.12 -10.95 0.29
C TYR A 147 1.98 -10.55 -0.65
N GLY A 148 1.35 -9.45 -0.31
CA GLY A 148 0.33 -8.80 -1.13
C GLY A 148 -0.33 -7.66 -0.38
N TYR A 149 -1.39 -7.10 -0.96
CA TYR A 149 -2.19 -6.11 -0.25
C TYR A 149 -3.14 -6.77 0.75
N VAL A 150 -3.16 -6.18 1.93
CA VAL A 150 -4.12 -6.50 2.99
C VAL A 150 -4.97 -5.26 3.24
N PHE A 151 -6.27 -5.46 3.31
CA PHE A 151 -7.20 -4.44 3.74
C PHE A 151 -7.29 -4.46 5.27
N TYR A 152 -7.03 -3.32 5.90
CA TYR A 152 -7.10 -3.13 7.34
C TYR A 152 -8.23 -2.18 7.69
N ILE A 153 -9.08 -2.58 8.61
CA ILE A 153 -10.22 -1.79 9.08
C ILE A 153 -10.12 -1.65 10.60
N GLY A 154 -10.15 -0.42 11.07
CA GLY A 154 -10.09 -0.11 12.50
C GLY A 154 -11.09 0.97 12.89
N GLN A 155 -11.59 0.90 14.12
CA GLN A 155 -12.46 1.90 14.71
C GLN A 155 -11.68 2.76 15.70
N LYS A 156 -11.79 4.09 15.60
CA LYS A 156 -11.21 5.01 16.60
C LYS A 156 -11.84 4.78 17.97
N ARG A 157 -11.00 4.69 19.00
CA ARG A 157 -11.41 4.57 20.41
C ARG A 157 -12.09 5.83 20.95
#